data_f9131922ca0822519ffa5bb39e00d2d1
#
_entry.id   f9131922ca0822519ffa5bb39e00d2d1
#
_cell.length_a   1.000
_cell.length_b   1.000
_cell.length_c   1.000
_cell.angle_alpha   90.00
_cell.angle_beta   90.00
_cell.angle_gamma   90.00
#
_symmetry.space_group_name_H-M   'P 1'
#
loop_
_entity.id
_entity.type
_entity.pdbx_description
1 polymer ?
#
loop_
_entity_poly.entity_id
_entity_poly.type
_entity_poly.pdbx_seq_one_letter_code
_entity_poly.pdbx_strand_id
1 'polypeptide(L)'
;VGLFDYESFGGDSRGRTEVVYIPFTTMQRSFNMIGKVGWFSILADNLTDTDRTEGEIKSLLAARHDVHPDDLRAIGSWNSSREFRTIQGLFTGIRIFIWIVGLGTLLAGIIGVSNIMLIIVRERTREIGIRKALGASPASIISMILQEAFLITASAGYTGLVTATLLTELVSFYMRQSRMRIDYFAEPEINLGVALGATVILILAGTFAGLYPALKAARIHPVEALREE
;
A
#
# COMPACT_ATOMS: atom_id res chain seq x y z
N VAL A 1 24.29 35.68 -18.78
CA VAL A 1 24.85 34.37 -18.43
C VAL A 1 24.40 34.08 -17.00
N GLY A 2 23.53 33.11 -16.83
CA GLY A 2 23.05 32.67 -15.51
C GLY A 2 23.69 31.34 -15.16
N LEU A 3 24.07 31.18 -13.91
CA LEU A 3 24.42 29.89 -13.32
C LEU A 3 23.09 29.26 -12.83
N PHE A 4 22.83 28.06 -13.28
CA PHE A 4 21.69 27.27 -12.80
C PHE A 4 22.22 26.18 -11.87
N ASP A 5 21.70 26.14 -10.66
CA ASP A 5 21.84 24.95 -9.79
C ASP A 5 20.68 24.02 -10.13
N TYR A 6 20.98 22.80 -10.54
CA TYR A 6 19.99 21.83 -10.97
C TYR A 6 19.82 20.78 -9.90
N GLU A 7 18.72 20.86 -9.15
CA GLU A 7 18.29 19.76 -8.32
C GLU A 7 17.75 18.61 -9.20
N SER A 8 18.56 17.58 -9.37
CA SER A 8 18.20 16.41 -10.14
C SER A 8 17.26 15.52 -9.33
N PHE A 9 16.05 15.41 -9.77
CA PHE A 9 15.13 14.36 -9.33
C PHE A 9 15.49 13.08 -10.12
N GLY A 10 16.20 12.15 -9.49
CA GLY A 10 16.49 10.81 -10.00
C GLY A 10 17.37 10.76 -11.25
N GLY A 11 18.59 10.32 -11.10
CA GLY A 11 19.49 10.01 -12.19
C GLY A 11 20.84 10.74 -12.11
N ASP A 12 21.85 10.11 -12.68
CA ASP A 12 23.25 10.51 -12.65
C ASP A 12 23.45 12.02 -12.92
N SER A 13 23.68 12.77 -11.85
CA SER A 13 23.92 14.21 -11.91
C SER A 13 25.22 14.58 -12.61
N ARG A 14 26.15 13.61 -12.82
CA ARG A 14 27.47 13.85 -13.40
C ARG A 14 27.40 14.22 -14.89
N GLY A 15 26.49 13.63 -15.65
CA GLY A 15 26.36 13.94 -17.09
C GLY A 15 25.63 15.26 -17.38
N ARG A 16 24.92 15.86 -16.41
CA ARG A 16 24.12 17.08 -16.63
C ARG A 16 24.84 18.38 -16.24
N THR A 17 25.88 18.30 -15.43
CA THR A 17 26.74 19.45 -15.10
C THR A 17 27.63 19.90 -16.28
N GLU A 18 27.77 19.05 -17.30
CA GLU A 18 28.53 19.34 -18.51
C GLU A 18 27.64 19.83 -19.68
N VAL A 19 26.37 20.13 -19.43
CA VAL A 19 25.43 20.59 -20.45
C VAL A 19 25.40 22.11 -20.50
N VAL A 20 25.57 22.67 -21.70
CA VAL A 20 25.46 24.10 -21.94
C VAL A 20 24.09 24.39 -22.55
N TYR A 21 23.32 25.25 -21.90
CA TYR A 21 22.04 25.71 -22.41
C TYR A 21 22.26 26.95 -23.26
N ILE A 22 21.90 26.88 -24.53
CA ILE A 22 21.98 28.01 -25.47
C ILE A 22 20.58 28.31 -26.03
N PRO A 23 20.27 29.57 -26.39
CA PRO A 23 19.04 29.93 -27.06
C PRO A 23 18.87 29.15 -28.37
N PHE A 24 17.64 28.68 -28.64
CA PHE A 24 17.33 27.87 -29.81
C PHE A 24 17.78 28.51 -31.13
N THR A 25 17.52 29.82 -31.30
CA THR A 25 17.92 30.59 -32.50
C THR A 25 19.46 30.68 -32.64
N THR A 26 20.18 30.72 -31.52
CA THR A 26 21.65 30.72 -31.54
C THR A 26 22.16 29.35 -31.98
N MET A 27 21.57 28.28 -31.48
CA MET A 27 21.89 26.91 -31.90
C MET A 27 21.67 26.73 -33.41
N GLN A 28 20.50 27.14 -33.91
CA GLN A 28 20.19 27.03 -35.35
C GLN A 28 21.21 27.76 -36.23
N ARG A 29 21.64 28.95 -35.83
CA ARG A 29 22.63 29.74 -36.59
C ARG A 29 24.04 29.12 -36.50
N SER A 30 24.47 28.73 -35.30
CA SER A 30 25.84 28.22 -35.08
C SER A 30 26.07 26.88 -35.77
N PHE A 31 25.04 26.03 -35.83
CA PHE A 31 25.14 24.68 -36.41
C PHE A 31 24.52 24.58 -37.83
N ASN A 32 24.22 25.70 -38.47
CA ASN A 32 23.62 25.73 -39.79
C ASN A 32 22.31 24.90 -39.92
N MET A 33 21.48 24.94 -38.90
CA MET A 33 20.21 24.20 -38.80
C MET A 33 18.99 25.15 -38.92
N ILE A 34 19.09 26.21 -39.69
CA ILE A 34 18.04 27.19 -39.83
C ILE A 34 16.75 26.53 -40.35
N GLY A 35 15.64 26.74 -39.63
CA GLY A 35 14.33 26.16 -39.97
C GLY A 35 14.17 24.69 -39.62
N LYS A 36 15.15 24.05 -38.96
CA LYS A 36 15.06 22.66 -38.54
C LYS A 36 14.90 22.57 -37.03
N VAL A 37 14.08 21.63 -36.60
CA VAL A 37 13.88 21.24 -35.18
C VAL A 37 14.21 19.76 -35.07
N GLY A 38 15.13 19.42 -34.18
CA GLY A 38 15.56 18.03 -33.98
C GLY A 38 14.53 17.19 -33.17
N TRP A 39 13.99 17.79 -32.12
CA TRP A 39 12.95 17.20 -31.29
C TRP A 39 12.18 18.28 -30.55
N PHE A 40 10.99 17.96 -30.10
CA PHE A 40 10.18 18.83 -29.26
C PHE A 40 9.39 18.00 -28.25
N SER A 41 9.12 18.59 -27.12
CA SER A 41 8.27 18.01 -26.08
C SER A 41 6.90 18.64 -26.10
N ILE A 42 5.88 17.80 -25.93
CA ILE A 42 4.49 18.23 -25.84
C ILE A 42 3.95 17.81 -24.50
N LEU A 43 3.32 18.74 -23.81
CA LEU A 43 2.60 18.49 -22.59
C LEU A 43 1.12 18.31 -22.93
N ALA A 44 0.55 17.16 -22.58
CA ALA A 44 -0.89 16.92 -22.72
C ALA A 44 -1.58 17.23 -21.38
N ASP A 45 -2.78 17.79 -21.46
CA ASP A 45 -3.57 18.16 -20.26
C ASP A 45 -3.97 16.94 -19.41
N ASN A 46 -4.19 15.79 -20.06
CA ASN A 46 -4.61 14.57 -19.40
C ASN A 46 -3.74 13.37 -19.77
N LEU A 47 -3.36 12.56 -18.77
CA LEU A 47 -2.61 11.32 -18.97
C LEU A 47 -3.35 10.27 -19.82
N THR A 48 -4.68 10.33 -19.87
CA THR A 48 -5.54 9.42 -20.64
C THR A 48 -5.54 9.73 -22.13
N ASP A 49 -5.30 10.99 -22.52
CA ASP A 49 -5.40 11.43 -23.91
C ASP A 49 -4.05 11.44 -24.63
N THR A 50 -2.95 11.09 -23.96
CA THR A 50 -1.60 11.15 -24.54
C THR A 50 -1.43 10.26 -25.77
N ASP A 51 -2.05 9.08 -25.80
CA ASP A 51 -1.97 8.19 -26.97
C ASP A 51 -2.70 8.75 -28.19
N ARG A 52 -3.85 9.40 -27.95
CA ARG A 52 -4.62 10.07 -28.98
C ARG A 52 -3.86 11.30 -29.49
N THR A 53 -3.36 12.12 -28.59
CA THR A 53 -2.56 13.30 -28.92
C THR A 53 -1.31 12.92 -29.71
N GLU A 54 -0.63 11.85 -29.33
CA GLU A 54 0.51 11.30 -30.08
C GLU A 54 0.11 10.92 -31.51
N GLY A 55 -1.02 10.23 -31.70
CA GLY A 55 -1.56 9.87 -33.02
C GLY A 55 -1.92 11.07 -33.87
N GLU A 56 -2.59 12.07 -33.30
CA GLU A 56 -2.96 13.31 -33.97
C GLU A 56 -1.73 14.10 -34.42
N ILE A 57 -0.69 14.20 -33.59
CA ILE A 57 0.55 14.87 -33.93
C ILE A 57 1.31 14.15 -35.03
N LYS A 58 1.43 12.82 -34.93
CA LYS A 58 2.07 11.99 -35.98
C LYS A 58 1.37 12.15 -37.33
N SER A 59 0.05 12.13 -37.35
CA SER A 59 -0.72 12.30 -38.58
C SER A 59 -0.53 13.71 -39.18
N LEU A 60 -0.51 14.73 -38.33
CA LEU A 60 -0.25 16.10 -38.76
C LEU A 60 1.16 16.27 -39.36
N LEU A 61 2.16 15.72 -38.71
CA LEU A 61 3.55 15.76 -39.18
C LEU A 61 3.74 14.94 -40.45
N ALA A 62 3.15 13.75 -40.54
CA ALA A 62 3.19 12.93 -41.74
C ALA A 62 2.59 13.67 -42.96
N ALA A 63 1.42 14.29 -42.78
CA ALA A 63 0.78 15.08 -43.84
C ALA A 63 1.61 16.30 -44.27
N ARG A 64 2.35 16.90 -43.31
CA ARG A 64 3.14 18.11 -43.58
C ARG A 64 4.50 17.84 -44.23
N HIS A 65 5.02 16.61 -44.06
CA HIS A 65 6.32 16.17 -44.58
C HIS A 65 6.23 15.14 -45.70
N ASP A 66 5.05 14.94 -46.30
CA ASP A 66 4.79 13.95 -47.35
C ASP A 66 5.25 12.54 -47.00
N VAL A 67 5.07 12.15 -45.72
CA VAL A 67 5.39 10.82 -45.22
C VAL A 67 4.18 9.91 -45.36
N HIS A 68 4.40 8.67 -45.85
CA HIS A 68 3.30 7.72 -45.96
C HIS A 68 2.70 7.40 -44.57
N PRO A 69 1.37 7.37 -44.42
CA PRO A 69 0.72 7.18 -43.12
C PRO A 69 1.11 5.89 -42.40
N ASP A 70 1.48 4.86 -43.15
CA ASP A 70 1.87 3.55 -42.58
C ASP A 70 3.36 3.44 -42.27
N ASP A 71 4.16 4.47 -42.54
CA ASP A 71 5.58 4.47 -42.17
C ASP A 71 5.77 4.88 -40.70
N LEU A 72 5.68 3.86 -39.84
CA LEU A 72 5.84 4.02 -38.39
C LEU A 72 7.26 4.43 -37.96
N ARG A 73 8.24 4.37 -38.87
CA ARG A 73 9.65 4.68 -38.56
C ARG A 73 10.04 6.12 -38.88
N ALA A 74 9.27 6.79 -39.72
CA ALA A 74 9.57 8.14 -40.18
C ALA A 74 9.52 9.19 -39.03
N ILE A 75 8.59 9.01 -38.06
CA ILE A 75 8.39 9.94 -36.96
C ILE A 75 8.52 9.17 -35.63
N GLY A 76 9.71 9.27 -35.03
CA GLY A 76 9.96 8.70 -33.71
C GLY A 76 9.24 9.49 -32.63
N SER A 77 8.65 8.80 -31.66
CA SER A 77 8.03 9.44 -30.49
C SER A 77 8.31 8.64 -29.23
N TRP A 78 8.42 9.34 -28.14
CA TRP A 78 8.54 8.76 -26.79
C TRP A 78 7.36 9.22 -25.95
N ASN A 79 6.51 8.29 -25.52
CA ASN A 79 5.34 8.58 -24.72
C ASN A 79 5.59 8.14 -23.27
N SER A 80 6.02 9.08 -22.43
CA SER A 80 6.30 8.84 -21.01
C SER A 80 5.07 8.34 -20.23
N SER A 81 3.85 8.64 -20.70
CA SER A 81 2.62 8.19 -20.02
C SER A 81 2.39 6.68 -20.11
N ARG A 82 2.88 6.04 -21.19
CA ARG A 82 2.81 4.56 -21.29
C ARG A 82 3.69 3.90 -20.24
N GLU A 83 4.88 4.41 -20.08
CA GLU A 83 5.84 3.91 -19.09
C GLU A 83 5.30 4.12 -17.66
N PHE A 84 4.78 5.31 -17.41
CA PHE A 84 4.14 5.64 -16.13
C PHE A 84 2.94 4.74 -15.83
N ARG A 85 2.06 4.46 -16.81
CA ARG A 85 0.93 3.51 -16.65
C ARG A 85 1.40 2.10 -16.34
N THR A 86 2.49 1.64 -16.97
CA THR A 86 3.06 0.33 -16.69
C THR A 86 3.54 0.24 -15.24
N ILE A 87 4.26 1.28 -14.77
CA ILE A 87 4.71 1.38 -13.38
C ILE A 87 3.52 1.44 -12.42
N GLN A 88 2.51 2.25 -12.71
CA GLN A 88 1.27 2.30 -11.92
C GLN A 88 0.56 0.95 -11.85
N GLY A 89 0.54 0.22 -12.98
CA GLY A 89 -0.01 -1.15 -13.05
C GLY A 89 0.71 -2.10 -12.10
N LEU A 90 2.04 -2.05 -12.06
CA LEU A 90 2.85 -2.83 -11.12
C LEU A 90 2.53 -2.49 -9.66
N PHE A 91 2.49 -1.20 -9.31
CA PHE A 91 2.12 -0.78 -7.95
C PHE A 91 0.69 -1.18 -7.57
N THR A 92 -0.24 -1.14 -8.51
CA THR A 92 -1.61 -1.61 -8.31
C THR A 92 -1.62 -3.12 -8.05
N GLY A 93 -0.88 -3.90 -8.83
CA GLY A 93 -0.71 -5.33 -8.61
C GLY A 93 -0.14 -5.67 -7.23
N ILE A 94 0.93 -4.98 -6.82
CA ILE A 94 1.53 -5.12 -5.50
C ILE A 94 0.52 -4.77 -4.39
N ARG A 95 -0.24 -3.70 -4.56
CA ARG A 95 -1.27 -3.29 -3.60
C ARG A 95 -2.36 -4.36 -3.44
N ILE A 96 -2.86 -4.90 -4.55
CA ILE A 96 -3.85 -5.99 -4.52
C ILE A 96 -3.28 -7.22 -3.81
N PHE A 97 -2.04 -7.59 -4.12
CA PHE A 97 -1.36 -8.71 -3.47
C PHE A 97 -1.25 -8.50 -1.95
N ILE A 98 -0.84 -7.31 -1.51
CA ILE A 98 -0.76 -6.96 -0.08
C ILE A 98 -2.14 -7.08 0.59
N TRP A 99 -3.22 -6.63 -0.07
CA TRP A 99 -4.58 -6.78 0.44
C TRP A 99 -5.00 -8.24 0.58
N ILE A 100 -4.69 -9.09 -0.41
CA ILE A 100 -5.01 -10.52 -0.36
C ILE A 100 -4.28 -11.20 0.81
N VAL A 101 -2.97 -10.96 0.93
CA VAL A 101 -2.16 -11.53 2.03
C VAL A 101 -2.62 -10.97 3.38
N GLY A 102 -2.86 -9.67 3.48
CA GLY A 102 -3.32 -9.02 4.71
C GLY A 102 -4.68 -9.55 5.17
N LEU A 103 -5.63 -9.71 4.26
CA LEU A 103 -6.94 -10.30 4.58
C LEU A 103 -6.83 -11.78 4.98
N GLY A 104 -5.98 -12.52 4.28
CA GLY A 104 -5.71 -13.93 4.59
C GLY A 104 -5.10 -14.10 6.00
N THR A 105 -4.13 -13.28 6.37
CA THR A 105 -3.52 -13.30 7.72
C THR A 105 -4.50 -12.85 8.80
N LEU A 106 -5.35 -11.87 8.52
CA LEU A 106 -6.41 -11.45 9.43
C LEU A 106 -7.40 -12.60 9.70
N LEU A 107 -7.86 -13.30 8.65
CA LEU A 107 -8.74 -14.45 8.78
C LEU A 107 -8.10 -15.59 9.57
N ALA A 108 -6.82 -15.89 9.32
CA ALA A 108 -6.08 -16.87 10.09
C ALA A 108 -5.97 -16.48 11.58
N GLY A 109 -5.75 -15.19 11.87
CA GLY A 109 -5.75 -14.65 13.23
C GLY A 109 -7.12 -14.79 13.92
N ILE A 110 -8.21 -14.51 13.24
CA ILE A 110 -9.59 -14.68 13.74
C ILE A 110 -9.84 -16.14 14.13
N ILE A 111 -9.48 -17.08 13.26
CA ILE A 111 -9.61 -18.52 13.53
C ILE A 111 -8.75 -18.93 14.73
N GLY A 112 -7.51 -18.43 14.80
CA GLY A 112 -6.59 -18.69 15.92
C GLY A 112 -7.16 -18.23 17.26
N VAL A 113 -7.62 -16.98 17.34
CA VAL A 113 -8.26 -16.43 18.55
C VAL A 113 -9.51 -17.22 18.92
N SER A 114 -10.37 -17.54 17.96
CA SER A 114 -11.57 -18.33 18.20
C SER A 114 -11.26 -19.73 18.76
N ASN A 115 -10.23 -20.41 18.23
CA ASN A 115 -9.81 -21.71 18.72
C ASN A 115 -9.26 -21.65 20.15
N ILE A 116 -8.42 -20.66 20.46
CA ILE A 116 -7.88 -20.43 21.80
C ILE A 116 -9.03 -20.19 22.79
N MET A 117 -9.97 -19.31 22.41
CA MET A 117 -11.13 -19.03 23.26
C MET A 117 -12.03 -20.24 23.48
N LEU A 118 -12.18 -21.13 22.49
CA LEU A 118 -12.92 -22.38 22.66
C LEU A 118 -12.24 -23.30 23.67
N ILE A 119 -10.91 -23.34 23.68
CA ILE A 119 -10.14 -24.13 24.68
C ILE A 119 -10.35 -23.54 26.08
N ILE A 120 -10.19 -22.21 26.22
CA ILE A 120 -10.39 -21.51 27.51
C ILE A 120 -11.81 -21.75 28.05
N VAL A 121 -12.83 -21.66 27.20
CA VAL A 121 -14.21 -21.92 27.59
C VAL A 121 -14.38 -23.35 28.08
N ARG A 122 -13.78 -24.34 27.42
CA ARG A 122 -13.81 -25.76 27.85
C ARG A 122 -13.12 -25.96 29.21
N GLU A 123 -11.93 -25.41 29.40
CA GLU A 123 -11.21 -25.49 30.65
C GLU A 123 -11.97 -24.85 31.82
N ARG A 124 -12.73 -23.77 31.55
CA ARG A 124 -13.53 -23.08 32.57
C ARG A 124 -15.01 -23.46 32.58
N THR A 125 -15.38 -24.59 31.95
CA THR A 125 -16.80 -25.02 31.86
C THR A 125 -17.45 -25.12 33.23
N ARG A 126 -16.75 -25.71 34.23
CA ARG A 126 -17.22 -25.84 35.60
C ARG A 126 -17.45 -24.49 36.29
N GLU A 127 -16.52 -23.55 36.15
CA GLU A 127 -16.68 -22.18 36.68
C GLU A 127 -17.87 -21.46 36.08
N ILE A 128 -18.06 -21.56 34.74
CA ILE A 128 -19.20 -20.99 34.03
C ILE A 128 -20.52 -21.64 34.51
N GLY A 129 -20.50 -22.99 34.73
CA GLY A 129 -21.63 -23.73 35.26
C GLY A 129 -22.05 -23.26 36.65
N ILE A 130 -21.09 -23.05 37.56
CA ILE A 130 -21.34 -22.52 38.90
C ILE A 130 -21.95 -21.13 38.85
N ARG A 131 -21.39 -20.22 38.04
CA ARG A 131 -21.92 -18.87 37.88
C ARG A 131 -23.39 -18.88 37.37
N LYS A 132 -23.69 -19.74 36.40
CA LYS A 132 -25.05 -19.92 35.92
C LYS A 132 -26.00 -20.50 36.95
N ALA A 133 -25.54 -21.47 37.76
CA ALA A 133 -26.32 -22.01 38.85
C ALA A 133 -26.64 -20.95 39.94
N LEU A 134 -25.73 -19.99 40.15
CA LEU A 134 -25.94 -18.83 41.00
C LEU A 134 -26.76 -17.71 40.37
N GLY A 135 -27.30 -17.90 39.16
CA GLY A 135 -28.19 -16.99 38.50
C GLY A 135 -27.56 -16.01 37.50
N ALA A 136 -26.32 -16.24 37.08
CA ALA A 136 -25.71 -15.40 36.06
C ALA A 136 -26.47 -15.50 34.71
N SER A 137 -26.82 -14.35 34.15
CA SER A 137 -27.53 -14.30 32.86
C SER A 137 -26.59 -14.72 31.69
N PRO A 138 -27.15 -15.27 30.60
CA PRO A 138 -26.35 -15.60 29.40
C PRO A 138 -25.56 -14.42 28.87
N ALA A 139 -26.13 -13.21 28.92
CA ALA A 139 -25.48 -11.99 28.49
C ALA A 139 -24.24 -11.64 29.33
N SER A 140 -24.29 -11.91 30.64
CA SER A 140 -23.13 -11.72 31.54
C SER A 140 -21.96 -12.65 31.19
N ILE A 141 -22.27 -13.91 30.84
CA ILE A 141 -21.23 -14.88 30.40
C ILE A 141 -20.64 -14.44 29.05
N ILE A 142 -21.46 -14.03 28.10
CA ILE A 142 -21.01 -13.55 26.79
C ILE A 142 -20.11 -12.32 26.96
N SER A 143 -20.53 -11.33 27.75
CA SER A 143 -19.75 -10.11 27.97
C SER A 143 -18.39 -10.40 28.63
N MET A 144 -18.32 -11.33 29.56
CA MET A 144 -17.09 -11.75 30.22
C MET A 144 -16.09 -12.32 29.20
N ILE A 145 -16.54 -13.24 28.34
CA ILE A 145 -15.67 -13.86 27.33
C ILE A 145 -15.26 -12.87 26.25
N LEU A 146 -16.16 -11.96 25.83
CA LEU A 146 -15.84 -10.90 24.87
C LEU A 146 -14.84 -9.90 25.45
N GLN A 147 -14.93 -9.56 26.73
CA GLN A 147 -13.93 -8.72 27.41
C GLN A 147 -12.55 -9.39 27.42
N GLU A 148 -12.48 -10.69 27.66
CA GLU A 148 -11.23 -11.44 27.61
C GLU A 148 -10.65 -11.47 26.19
N ALA A 149 -11.48 -11.75 25.17
CA ALA A 149 -11.08 -11.68 23.77
C ALA A 149 -10.59 -10.27 23.37
N PHE A 150 -11.29 -9.22 23.82
CA PHE A 150 -10.89 -7.84 23.60
C PHE A 150 -9.53 -7.52 24.20
N LEU A 151 -9.29 -7.89 25.46
CA LEU A 151 -8.02 -7.65 26.15
C LEU A 151 -6.85 -8.35 25.46
N ILE A 152 -7.03 -9.60 25.04
CA ILE A 152 -6.01 -10.36 24.32
C ILE A 152 -5.71 -9.71 22.97
N THR A 153 -6.74 -9.38 22.19
CA THR A 153 -6.54 -8.81 20.87
C THR A 153 -6.04 -7.37 20.93
N ALA A 154 -6.45 -6.58 21.91
CA ALA A 154 -5.96 -5.22 22.10
C ALA A 154 -4.48 -5.19 22.51
N SER A 155 -4.07 -6.08 23.44
CA SER A 155 -2.65 -6.19 23.83
C SER A 155 -1.78 -6.68 22.68
N ALA A 156 -2.22 -7.69 21.92
CA ALA A 156 -1.53 -8.18 20.75
C ALA A 156 -1.47 -7.13 19.61
N GLY A 157 -2.56 -6.42 19.36
CA GLY A 157 -2.63 -5.34 18.38
C GLY A 157 -1.70 -4.18 18.73
N TYR A 158 -1.66 -3.78 20.00
CA TYR A 158 -0.76 -2.74 20.47
C TYR A 158 0.71 -3.16 20.33
N THR A 159 1.07 -4.34 20.78
CA THR A 159 2.45 -4.86 20.65
C THR A 159 2.85 -5.01 19.19
N GLY A 160 1.94 -5.48 18.31
CA GLY A 160 2.15 -5.57 16.87
C GLY A 160 2.40 -4.20 16.24
N LEU A 161 1.59 -3.18 16.60
CA LEU A 161 1.75 -1.81 16.12
C LEU A 161 3.12 -1.22 16.53
N VAL A 162 3.49 -1.35 17.80
CA VAL A 162 4.78 -0.87 18.32
C VAL A 162 5.94 -1.56 17.59
N THR A 163 5.87 -2.88 17.43
CA THR A 163 6.91 -3.65 16.73
C THR A 163 7.04 -3.23 15.27
N ALA A 164 5.90 -3.08 14.56
CA ALA A 164 5.90 -2.64 13.17
C ALA A 164 6.50 -1.23 13.02
N THR A 165 6.14 -0.30 13.91
CA THR A 165 6.67 1.05 13.91
C THR A 165 8.18 1.07 14.15
N LEU A 166 8.67 0.32 15.14
CA LEU A 166 10.09 0.21 15.45
C LEU A 166 10.88 -0.40 14.29
N LEU A 167 10.36 -1.44 13.64
CA LEU A 167 11.01 -2.07 12.48
C LEU A 167 11.08 -1.10 11.29
N THR A 168 10.01 -0.37 11.01
CA THR A 168 10.00 0.61 9.93
C THR A 168 10.98 1.75 10.19
N GLU A 169 11.02 2.28 11.42
CA GLU A 169 11.97 3.33 11.80
C GLU A 169 13.41 2.84 11.72
N LEU A 170 13.68 1.59 12.13
CA LEU A 170 14.99 0.98 12.01
C LEU A 170 15.44 0.89 10.54
N VAL A 171 14.55 0.45 9.65
CA VAL A 171 14.83 0.39 8.20
C VAL A 171 15.10 1.80 7.66
N SER A 172 14.27 2.77 8.00
CA SER A 172 14.45 4.18 7.59
C SER A 172 15.77 4.74 8.08
N PHE A 173 16.15 4.45 9.31
CA PHE A 173 17.43 4.87 9.88
C PHE A 173 18.63 4.30 9.09
N TYR A 174 18.60 3.00 8.79
CA TYR A 174 19.66 2.38 7.99
C TYR A 174 19.72 2.91 6.57
N MET A 175 18.59 3.18 5.93
CA MET A 175 18.55 3.78 4.59
C MET A 175 19.15 5.18 4.58
N ARG A 176 18.82 6.02 5.56
CA ARG A 176 19.41 7.37 5.71
C ARG A 176 20.91 7.33 5.92
N GLN A 177 21.40 6.41 6.75
CA GLN A 177 22.83 6.29 7.06
C GLN A 177 23.63 5.77 5.86
N SER A 178 23.07 4.84 5.08
CA SER A 178 23.76 4.22 3.94
C SER A 178 23.80 5.12 2.69
N ARG A 179 23.23 6.32 2.70
CA ARG A 179 23.07 7.20 1.52
C ARG A 179 22.57 6.48 0.27
N MET A 180 21.92 5.34 0.42
CA MET A 180 21.28 4.63 -0.67
C MET A 180 20.04 5.42 -1.11
N ARG A 181 20.24 6.35 -2.04
CA ARG A 181 19.10 6.92 -2.79
C ARG A 181 18.71 5.88 -3.84
N ILE A 182 17.65 5.15 -3.57
CA ILE A 182 17.01 4.31 -4.59
C ILE A 182 16.01 5.23 -5.28
N ASP A 183 16.26 5.55 -6.55
CA ASP A 183 15.55 6.59 -7.33
C ASP A 183 14.02 6.42 -7.39
N TYR A 184 13.49 5.27 -7.03
CA TYR A 184 12.06 4.96 -7.04
C TYR A 184 11.48 4.61 -5.65
N PHE A 185 12.30 4.71 -4.58
CA PHE A 185 11.86 4.38 -3.23
C PHE A 185 11.88 5.66 -2.37
N ALA A 186 10.70 6.18 -2.08
CA ALA A 186 10.57 7.18 -1.03
C ALA A 186 10.87 6.52 0.33
N GLU A 187 11.38 7.31 1.28
CA GLU A 187 11.60 6.82 2.64
C GLU A 187 10.29 6.22 3.17
N PRO A 188 10.34 5.01 3.76
CA PRO A 188 9.13 4.39 4.30
C PRO A 188 8.61 5.22 5.47
N GLU A 189 7.48 5.88 5.27
CA GLU A 189 6.78 6.64 6.32
C GLU A 189 5.53 5.89 6.75
N ILE A 190 5.32 5.78 8.06
CA ILE A 190 4.10 5.23 8.61
C ILE A 190 3.06 6.34 8.74
N ASN A 191 1.98 6.24 7.98
CA ASN A 191 0.82 7.06 8.22
C ASN A 191 0.13 6.58 9.51
N LEU A 192 0.27 7.37 10.58
CA LEU A 192 -0.27 7.03 11.91
C LEU A 192 -1.79 6.80 11.88
N GLY A 193 -2.53 7.53 11.05
CA GLY A 193 -3.98 7.34 10.89
C GLY A 193 -4.32 5.96 10.31
N VAL A 194 -3.58 5.51 9.30
CA VAL A 194 -3.73 4.17 8.71
C VAL A 194 -3.37 3.09 9.71
N ALA A 195 -2.27 3.26 10.44
CA ALA A 195 -1.79 2.32 11.43
C ALA A 195 -2.79 2.15 12.60
N LEU A 196 -3.31 3.24 13.14
CA LEU A 196 -4.35 3.23 14.16
C LEU A 196 -5.65 2.62 13.63
N GLY A 197 -6.08 2.99 12.42
CA GLY A 197 -7.26 2.42 11.78
C GLY A 197 -7.16 0.90 11.60
N ALA A 198 -6.02 0.41 11.13
CA ALA A 198 -5.74 -1.02 11.00
C ALA A 198 -5.78 -1.74 12.37
N THR A 199 -5.21 -1.13 13.41
CA THR A 199 -5.23 -1.67 14.76
C THR A 199 -6.65 -1.77 15.31
N VAL A 200 -7.48 -0.75 15.10
CA VAL A 200 -8.89 -0.77 15.51
C VAL A 200 -9.66 -1.87 14.80
N ILE A 201 -9.46 -2.03 13.48
CA ILE A 201 -10.08 -3.11 12.70
C ILE A 201 -9.65 -4.48 13.23
N LEU A 202 -8.37 -4.65 13.54
CA LEU A 202 -7.82 -5.90 14.11
C LEU A 202 -8.46 -6.23 15.46
N ILE A 203 -8.58 -5.24 16.36
CA ILE A 203 -9.19 -5.41 17.69
C ILE A 203 -10.67 -5.79 17.53
N LEU A 204 -11.40 -5.10 16.68
CA LEU A 204 -12.81 -5.42 16.41
C LEU A 204 -12.95 -6.84 15.86
N ALA A 205 -12.17 -7.18 14.83
CA ALA A 205 -12.21 -8.51 14.21
C ALA A 205 -11.87 -9.62 15.22
N GLY A 206 -10.84 -9.44 16.06
CA GLY A 206 -10.46 -10.38 17.10
C GLY A 206 -11.50 -10.50 18.22
N THR A 207 -12.13 -9.39 18.59
CA THR A 207 -13.25 -9.42 19.55
C THR A 207 -14.45 -10.20 18.98
N PHE A 208 -14.78 -9.99 17.72
CA PHE A 208 -15.82 -10.76 17.02
C PHE A 208 -15.46 -12.25 16.91
N ALA A 209 -14.18 -12.60 16.79
CA ALA A 209 -13.75 -13.99 16.81
C ALA A 209 -14.12 -14.70 18.12
N GLY A 210 -14.15 -13.98 19.24
CA GLY A 210 -14.61 -14.45 20.55
C GLY A 210 -16.12 -14.66 20.64
N LEU A 211 -16.93 -14.17 19.69
CA LEU A 211 -18.39 -14.25 19.78
C LEU A 211 -18.91 -15.70 19.68
N TYR A 212 -18.33 -16.49 18.75
CA TYR A 212 -18.74 -17.89 18.60
C TYR A 212 -18.47 -18.71 19.89
N PRO A 213 -17.26 -18.72 20.48
CA PRO A 213 -17.03 -19.40 21.76
C PRO A 213 -17.87 -18.81 22.90
N ALA A 214 -18.11 -17.51 22.95
CA ALA A 214 -18.95 -16.88 23.96
C ALA A 214 -20.42 -17.37 23.90
N LEU A 215 -20.99 -17.45 22.70
CA LEU A 215 -22.32 -18.00 22.50
C LEU A 215 -22.40 -19.48 22.89
N LYS A 216 -21.35 -20.25 22.62
CA LYS A 216 -21.27 -21.66 23.02
C LYS A 216 -21.21 -21.80 24.54
N ALA A 217 -20.40 -20.99 25.21
CA ALA A 217 -20.33 -20.95 26.67
C ALA A 217 -21.68 -20.59 27.33
N ALA A 218 -22.38 -19.61 26.74
CA ALA A 218 -23.69 -19.20 27.23
C ALA A 218 -24.77 -20.29 27.12
N ARG A 219 -24.58 -21.32 26.28
CA ARG A 219 -25.50 -22.46 26.11
C ARG A 219 -25.19 -23.62 27.03
N ILE A 220 -24.09 -23.64 27.77
CA ILE A 220 -23.72 -24.73 28.70
C ILE A 220 -24.81 -24.86 29.77
N HIS A 221 -25.30 -26.06 30.00
CA HIS A 221 -26.27 -26.36 31.07
C HIS A 221 -25.54 -26.57 32.40
N PRO A 222 -25.98 -25.91 33.51
CA PRO A 222 -25.30 -26.03 34.81
C PRO A 222 -25.18 -27.50 35.31
N VAL A 223 -26.17 -28.32 35.03
CA VAL A 223 -26.19 -29.73 35.42
C VAL A 223 -25.12 -30.55 34.72
N GLU A 224 -24.90 -30.31 33.42
CA GLU A 224 -23.87 -30.97 32.62
C GLU A 224 -22.45 -30.53 33.06
N ALA A 225 -22.27 -29.22 33.27
CA ALA A 225 -21.00 -28.62 33.67
C ALA A 225 -20.50 -29.09 35.05
N LEU A 226 -21.40 -29.54 35.93
CA LEU A 226 -21.07 -30.06 37.25
C LEU A 226 -20.92 -31.59 37.29
N ARG A 227 -21.32 -32.29 36.21
CA ARG A 227 -21.29 -33.75 36.09
C ARG A 227 -20.05 -34.26 35.32
N GLU A 228 -19.41 -33.42 34.53
CA GLU A 228 -18.15 -33.78 33.87
C GLU A 228 -17.02 -33.83 34.94
N GLU A 229 -16.65 -35.07 35.35
CA GLU A 229 -15.40 -35.42 35.99
C GLU A 229 -14.35 -35.76 34.93
#